data_eada84770df5ad46339b7788b5bbfab3
#
_entry.id   eada84770df5ad46339b7788b5bbfab3
#
_cell.length_a   1.000
_cell.length_b   1.000
_cell.length_c   1.000
_cell.angle_alpha   90.00
_cell.angle_beta   90.00
_cell.angle_gamma   90.00
#
_symmetry.space_group_name_H-M   'P 1'
#
loop_
_entity.id
_entity.type
_entity.pdbx_description
1 polymer ?
#
loop_
_entity_poly.entity_id
_entity_poly.type
_entity_poly.pdbx_seq_one_letter_code
_entity_poly.pdbx_strand_id
1 'polypeptide(L)'
;FKPNKWDAWWDACAASGGKSLLLHELQPDLKLVVSDIRESVLANLDERFQRSGLIKYQKKQLDLTQNVDLELHDYAFDGIILDAPCSGSGTWGRTPEMISQFNPQKIEFFSRLQQAIVRNVVKYLKPGKPLIYITCSVFKAENEDVVNFITNELGLKLEEQAVLKGYEHKADTMVAARLVP
;
A
#
# COMPACT_ATOMS: atom_id res chain seq x y z
N PHE A 1 -0.65 -11.84 -0.92
CA PHE A 1 -1.76 -11.79 0.04
C PHE A 1 -2.21 -13.20 0.40
N LYS A 2 -2.64 -13.44 1.64
CA LYS A 2 -3.20 -14.73 2.08
C LYS A 2 -4.41 -14.45 2.99
N PRO A 3 -5.49 -13.86 2.45
CA PRO A 3 -6.67 -13.54 3.25
C PRO A 3 -7.48 -14.79 3.59
N ASN A 4 -8.05 -14.84 4.79
CA ASN A 4 -9.03 -15.84 5.16
C ASN A 4 -10.45 -15.27 5.07
N LYS A 5 -11.45 -16.15 5.07
CA LYS A 5 -12.84 -15.76 5.12
C LYS A 5 -13.13 -14.92 6.38
N TRP A 6 -13.81 -13.78 6.19
CA TRP A 6 -14.18 -12.80 7.23
C TRP A 6 -13.02 -12.00 7.82
N ASP A 7 -11.78 -12.15 7.33
CA ASP A 7 -10.68 -11.26 7.71
C ASP A 7 -11.04 -9.80 7.38
N ALA A 8 -10.65 -8.89 8.26
CA ALA A 8 -10.72 -7.45 8.02
C ALA A 8 -9.41 -6.97 7.41
N TRP A 9 -9.44 -6.47 6.18
CA TRP A 9 -8.27 -5.95 5.47
C TRP A 9 -8.41 -4.47 5.17
N TRP A 10 -7.30 -3.76 5.26
CA TRP A 10 -7.21 -2.35 4.94
C TRP A 10 -6.21 -2.12 3.79
N ASP A 11 -6.68 -1.52 2.70
CA ASP A 11 -5.84 -0.96 1.64
C ASP A 11 -5.65 0.54 1.95
N ALA A 12 -4.50 0.86 2.55
CA ALA A 12 -4.27 2.14 3.22
C ALA A 12 -4.01 3.30 2.23
N CYS A 13 -3.44 3.01 1.06
CA CYS A 13 -3.22 3.96 -0.04
C CYS A 13 -3.80 3.37 -1.33
N ALA A 14 -5.12 3.17 -1.34
CA ALA A 14 -5.79 2.33 -2.33
C ALA A 14 -5.71 2.84 -3.77
N ALA A 15 -5.49 4.14 -3.96
CA ALA A 15 -5.51 4.77 -5.27
C ALA A 15 -6.76 4.32 -6.08
N SER A 16 -6.61 3.78 -7.26
CA SER A 16 -7.72 3.28 -8.10
C SER A 16 -8.24 1.89 -7.69
N GLY A 17 -7.77 1.32 -6.58
CA GLY A 17 -8.30 0.07 -6.01
C GLY A 17 -7.84 -1.22 -6.69
N GLY A 18 -6.77 -1.20 -7.48
CA GLY A 18 -6.31 -2.39 -8.20
C GLY A 18 -5.90 -3.54 -7.27
N LYS A 19 -5.22 -3.25 -6.15
CA LYS A 19 -4.79 -4.23 -5.15
C LYS A 19 -5.96 -4.71 -4.29
N SER A 20 -6.90 -3.82 -4.00
CA SER A 20 -8.17 -4.17 -3.36
C SER A 20 -9.00 -5.15 -4.17
N LEU A 21 -9.07 -4.97 -5.50
CA LEU A 21 -9.77 -5.92 -6.39
C LEU A 21 -9.09 -7.28 -6.40
N LEU A 22 -7.76 -7.32 -6.49
CA LEU A 22 -7.01 -8.58 -6.40
C LEU A 22 -7.26 -9.29 -5.06
N LEU A 23 -7.27 -8.53 -3.96
CA LEU A 23 -7.56 -9.07 -2.63
C LEU A 23 -8.97 -9.66 -2.56
N HIS A 24 -9.97 -8.96 -3.10
CA HIS A 24 -11.36 -9.42 -3.18
C HIS A 24 -11.52 -10.66 -4.08
N GLU A 25 -10.79 -10.74 -5.18
CA GLU A 25 -10.77 -11.92 -6.05
C GLU A 25 -10.24 -13.15 -5.33
N LEU A 26 -9.19 -12.99 -4.51
CA LEU A 26 -8.62 -14.06 -3.69
C LEU A 26 -9.58 -14.52 -2.57
N GLN A 27 -10.34 -13.60 -1.98
CA GLN A 27 -11.30 -13.89 -0.92
C GLN A 27 -12.49 -12.91 -0.94
N PRO A 28 -13.61 -13.28 -1.58
CA PRO A 28 -14.79 -12.39 -1.71
C PRO A 28 -15.49 -12.06 -0.38
N ASP A 29 -15.37 -12.93 0.62
CA ASP A 29 -16.07 -12.79 1.90
C ASP A 29 -15.28 -11.98 2.96
N LEU A 30 -14.25 -11.26 2.57
CA LEU A 30 -13.50 -10.39 3.50
C LEU A 30 -14.22 -9.06 3.78
N LYS A 31 -13.86 -8.42 4.89
CA LYS A 31 -14.28 -7.06 5.23
C LYS A 31 -13.20 -6.10 4.74
N LEU A 32 -13.51 -5.30 3.74
CA LEU A 32 -12.56 -4.39 3.11
C LEU A 32 -12.77 -2.94 3.57
N VAL A 33 -11.70 -2.33 4.03
CA VAL A 33 -11.58 -0.87 4.19
C VAL A 33 -10.57 -0.35 3.19
N VAL A 34 -10.89 0.74 2.51
CA VAL A 34 -9.98 1.42 1.57
C VAL A 34 -9.84 2.88 1.98
N SER A 35 -8.65 3.43 1.83
CA SER A 35 -8.42 4.86 2.04
C SER A 35 -7.44 5.45 1.04
N ASP A 36 -7.56 6.74 0.81
CA ASP A 36 -6.59 7.59 0.08
C ASP A 36 -6.76 9.03 0.57
N ILE A 37 -5.73 9.84 0.46
CA ILE A 37 -5.82 11.26 0.79
C ILE A 37 -6.61 12.05 -0.27
N ARG A 38 -6.66 11.55 -1.51
CA ARG A 38 -7.25 12.23 -2.67
C ARG A 38 -8.69 11.78 -2.89
N GLU A 39 -9.64 12.65 -2.64
CA GLU A 39 -11.07 12.37 -2.84
C GLU A 39 -11.42 11.99 -4.29
N SER A 40 -10.83 12.68 -5.28
CA SER A 40 -11.07 12.40 -6.69
C SER A 40 -10.63 10.99 -7.10
N VAL A 41 -9.59 10.45 -6.48
CA VAL A 41 -9.10 9.09 -6.74
C VAL A 41 -10.03 8.06 -6.11
N LEU A 42 -10.59 8.36 -4.93
CA LEU A 42 -11.60 7.52 -4.30
C LEU A 42 -12.91 7.48 -5.08
N ALA A 43 -13.28 8.57 -5.78
CA ALA A 43 -14.43 8.56 -6.69
C ALA A 43 -14.20 7.62 -7.89
N ASN A 44 -13.01 7.65 -8.50
CA ASN A 44 -12.64 6.72 -9.57
C ASN A 44 -12.60 5.25 -9.09
N LEU A 45 -12.20 5.03 -7.84
CA LEU A 45 -12.22 3.70 -7.21
C LEU A 45 -13.67 3.18 -7.10
N ASP A 46 -14.62 4.01 -6.68
CA ASP A 46 -16.04 3.62 -6.58
C ASP A 46 -16.59 3.12 -7.93
N GLU A 47 -16.34 3.87 -9.01
CA GLU A 47 -16.76 3.45 -10.35
C GLU A 47 -16.13 2.11 -10.77
N ARG A 48 -14.84 1.94 -10.48
CA ARG A 48 -14.12 0.72 -10.81
C ARG A 48 -14.65 -0.48 -10.02
N PHE A 49 -14.90 -0.31 -8.73
CA PHE A 49 -15.45 -1.35 -7.86
C PHE A 49 -16.86 -1.75 -8.31
N GLN A 50 -17.71 -0.78 -8.62
CA GLN A 50 -19.05 -1.04 -9.15
C GLN A 50 -18.99 -1.88 -10.43
N ARG A 51 -18.12 -1.52 -11.39
CA ARG A 51 -17.94 -2.29 -12.64
C ARG A 51 -17.44 -3.72 -12.41
N SER A 52 -16.69 -3.94 -11.33
CA SER A 52 -16.12 -5.25 -10.96
C SER A 52 -17.03 -6.06 -10.04
N GLY A 53 -18.20 -5.53 -9.65
CA GLY A 53 -19.14 -6.20 -8.75
C GLY A 53 -18.73 -6.16 -7.27
N LEU A 54 -17.68 -5.43 -6.90
CA LEU A 54 -17.29 -5.21 -5.50
C LEU A 54 -18.12 -4.08 -4.91
N ILE A 55 -19.16 -4.44 -4.14
CA ILE A 55 -20.13 -3.50 -3.57
C ILE A 55 -20.05 -3.37 -2.04
N LYS A 56 -19.35 -4.30 -1.37
CA LYS A 56 -19.24 -4.33 0.09
C LYS A 56 -17.85 -3.92 0.53
N TYR A 57 -17.66 -2.64 0.79
CA TYR A 57 -16.43 -2.07 1.34
C TYR A 57 -16.74 -0.80 2.12
N GLN A 58 -15.80 -0.36 2.93
CA GLN A 58 -15.83 0.95 3.59
C GLN A 58 -14.75 1.84 2.98
N LYS A 59 -15.11 3.07 2.65
CA LYS A 59 -14.22 4.07 2.08
C LYS A 59 -13.98 5.20 3.06
N LYS A 60 -12.73 5.62 3.20
CA LYS A 60 -12.33 6.73 4.08
C LYS A 60 -11.34 7.65 3.35
N GLN A 61 -11.53 8.95 3.43
CA GLN A 61 -10.52 9.91 3.02
C GLN A 61 -9.62 10.20 4.22
N LEU A 62 -8.35 9.78 4.17
CA LEU A 62 -7.41 9.88 5.28
C LEU A 62 -6.06 10.45 4.82
N ASP A 63 -5.51 11.37 5.59
CA ASP A 63 -4.11 11.76 5.53
C ASP A 63 -3.31 10.92 6.54
N LEU A 64 -2.67 9.87 6.08
CA LEU A 64 -1.93 8.93 6.92
C LEU A 64 -0.60 9.50 7.46
N THR A 65 -0.23 10.72 7.11
CA THR A 65 0.87 11.44 7.76
C THR A 65 0.45 12.05 9.09
N GLN A 66 -0.87 12.15 9.32
CA GLN A 66 -1.48 12.70 10.52
C GLN A 66 -1.97 11.58 11.45
N ASN A 67 -2.41 11.97 12.64
CA ASN A 67 -3.11 11.05 13.53
C ASN A 67 -4.53 10.83 13.00
N VAL A 68 -4.89 9.56 12.78
CA VAL A 68 -6.20 9.13 12.28
C VAL A 68 -6.94 8.23 13.29
N ASP A 69 -6.59 8.36 14.57
CA ASP A 69 -7.17 7.53 15.63
C ASP A 69 -8.68 7.77 15.79
N LEU A 70 -9.16 8.98 15.49
CA LEU A 70 -10.61 9.28 15.54
C LEU A 70 -11.38 8.52 14.46
N GLU A 71 -10.81 8.38 13.28
CA GLU A 71 -11.43 7.71 12.13
C GLU A 71 -11.32 6.19 12.19
N LEU A 72 -10.32 5.68 12.94
CA LEU A 72 -9.96 4.26 12.97
C LEU A 72 -9.93 3.64 14.38
N HIS A 73 -10.43 4.33 15.41
CA HIS A 73 -10.35 3.85 16.81
C HIS A 73 -10.95 2.47 17.05
N ASP A 74 -11.99 2.09 16.28
CA ASP A 74 -12.67 0.78 16.41
C ASP A 74 -12.09 -0.29 15.48
N TYR A 75 -11.01 0.03 14.74
CA TYR A 75 -10.47 -0.89 13.75
C TYR A 75 -9.22 -1.62 14.27
N ALA A 76 -9.20 -2.92 14.00
CA ALA A 76 -8.04 -3.78 14.08
C ALA A 76 -8.06 -4.75 12.90
N PHE A 77 -7.01 -4.72 12.08
CA PHE A 77 -7.00 -5.40 10.80
C PHE A 77 -6.26 -6.74 10.85
N ASP A 78 -6.78 -7.72 10.11
CA ASP A 78 -6.16 -9.03 9.89
C ASP A 78 -5.13 -8.99 8.75
N GLY A 79 -5.02 -7.87 8.07
CA GLY A 79 -4.00 -7.58 7.09
C GLY A 79 -4.10 -6.15 6.61
N ILE A 80 -2.95 -5.55 6.31
CA ILE A 80 -2.87 -4.20 5.75
C ILE A 80 -2.05 -4.22 4.47
N ILE A 81 -2.59 -3.63 3.41
CA ILE A 81 -1.85 -3.32 2.19
C ILE A 81 -1.44 -1.84 2.28
N LEU A 82 -0.15 -1.58 2.19
CA LEU A 82 0.40 -0.24 2.08
C LEU A 82 1.15 -0.13 0.75
N ASP A 83 0.41 0.17 -0.33
CA ASP A 83 0.97 0.58 -1.61
C ASP A 83 1.38 2.04 -1.51
N ALA A 84 2.58 2.25 -0.95
CA ALA A 84 3.01 3.54 -0.48
C ALA A 84 3.28 4.54 -1.62
N PRO A 85 2.96 5.84 -1.43
CA PRO A 85 3.36 6.86 -2.39
C PRO A 85 4.87 6.84 -2.56
N CYS A 86 5.35 6.85 -3.81
CA CYS A 86 6.75 6.69 -4.15
C CYS A 86 7.13 7.50 -5.39
N SER A 87 8.40 7.49 -5.77
CA SER A 87 8.91 8.19 -6.96
C SER A 87 8.32 7.69 -8.28
N GLY A 88 7.76 6.48 -8.29
CA GLY A 88 7.19 5.86 -9.49
C GLY A 88 8.24 5.39 -10.49
N SER A 89 9.50 5.29 -10.12
CA SER A 89 10.60 4.94 -11.04
C SER A 89 10.47 3.57 -11.71
N GLY A 90 9.75 2.65 -11.10
CA GLY A 90 9.43 1.34 -11.69
C GLY A 90 8.43 1.39 -12.85
N THR A 91 7.77 2.55 -13.06
CA THR A 91 6.81 2.78 -14.16
C THR A 91 7.46 3.43 -15.40
N TRP A 92 8.73 3.83 -15.34
CA TRP A 92 9.39 4.58 -16.41
C TRP A 92 9.48 3.84 -17.75
N GLY A 93 9.42 2.52 -17.74
CA GLY A 93 9.31 1.74 -18.98
C GLY A 93 8.04 2.04 -19.76
N ARG A 94 6.95 2.41 -19.06
CA ARG A 94 5.65 2.79 -19.63
C ARG A 94 5.52 4.31 -19.84
N THR A 95 6.19 5.10 -19.02
CA THR A 95 6.14 6.57 -19.01
C THR A 95 7.56 7.17 -19.05
N PRO A 96 8.33 6.97 -20.14
CA PRO A 96 9.74 7.35 -20.22
C PRO A 96 9.96 8.86 -20.10
N GLU A 97 8.96 9.69 -20.43
CA GLU A 97 8.99 11.14 -20.24
C GLU A 97 9.20 11.56 -18.78
N MET A 98 8.82 10.72 -17.83
CA MET A 98 9.01 11.01 -16.41
C MET A 98 10.49 11.04 -16.00
N ILE A 99 11.38 10.39 -16.77
CA ILE A 99 12.83 10.39 -16.51
C ILE A 99 13.37 11.81 -16.65
N SER A 100 12.95 12.55 -17.67
CA SER A 100 13.41 13.93 -17.92
C SER A 100 12.94 14.94 -16.84
N GLN A 101 11.85 14.64 -16.17
CA GLN A 101 11.25 15.45 -15.10
C GLN A 101 11.65 15.00 -13.70
N PHE A 102 12.45 13.94 -13.61
CA PHE A 102 12.82 13.37 -12.32
C PHE A 102 13.80 14.25 -11.55
N ASN A 103 13.46 14.52 -10.30
CA ASN A 103 14.35 15.21 -9.35
C ASN A 103 14.82 14.21 -8.27
N PRO A 104 16.14 13.96 -8.14
CA PRO A 104 16.68 13.04 -7.13
C PRO A 104 16.31 13.36 -5.68
N GLN A 105 16.04 14.62 -5.36
CA GLN A 105 15.56 15.02 -4.03
C GLN A 105 14.21 14.40 -3.65
N LYS A 106 13.40 14.00 -4.65
CA LYS A 106 12.14 13.30 -4.43
C LYS A 106 12.34 11.93 -3.79
N ILE A 107 13.48 11.27 -3.97
CA ILE A 107 13.76 9.96 -3.37
C ILE A 107 13.72 10.08 -1.84
N GLU A 108 14.48 11.03 -1.29
CA GLU A 108 14.52 11.26 0.15
C GLU A 108 13.16 11.73 0.69
N PHE A 109 12.49 12.61 -0.03
CA PHE A 109 11.14 13.06 0.32
C PHE A 109 10.17 11.87 0.44
N PHE A 110 10.11 10.98 -0.56
CA PHE A 110 9.21 9.84 -0.53
C PHE A 110 9.61 8.81 0.54
N SER A 111 10.90 8.57 0.75
CA SER A 111 11.37 7.68 1.81
C SER A 111 10.90 8.16 3.20
N ARG A 112 11.03 9.45 3.49
CA ARG A 112 10.53 10.04 4.75
C ARG A 112 9.00 9.99 4.85
N LEU A 113 8.29 10.24 3.76
CA LEU A 113 6.84 10.17 3.69
C LEU A 113 6.34 8.75 3.98
N GLN A 114 6.98 7.74 3.39
CA GLN A 114 6.67 6.33 3.61
C GLN A 114 6.88 5.92 5.06
N GLN A 115 7.98 6.37 5.69
CA GLN A 115 8.25 6.13 7.10
C GLN A 115 7.20 6.79 8.01
N ALA A 116 6.76 8.01 7.69
CA ALA A 116 5.70 8.69 8.45
C ALA A 116 4.36 7.94 8.34
N ILE A 117 3.98 7.53 7.14
CA ILE A 117 2.74 6.79 6.88
C ILE A 117 2.76 5.44 7.61
N VAL A 118 3.82 4.65 7.45
CA VAL A 118 3.87 3.30 8.02
C VAL A 118 3.82 3.32 9.56
N ARG A 119 4.44 4.32 10.22
CA ARG A 119 4.32 4.51 11.69
C ARG A 119 2.86 4.61 12.16
N ASN A 120 2.02 5.28 11.38
CA ASN A 120 0.62 5.45 11.72
C ASN A 120 -0.21 4.21 11.37
N VAL A 121 0.09 3.57 10.25
CA VAL A 121 -0.65 2.43 9.72
C VAL A 121 -0.48 1.17 10.58
N VAL A 122 0.72 0.87 11.05
CA VAL A 122 1.00 -0.37 11.80
C VAL A 122 0.27 -0.46 13.14
N LYS A 123 -0.17 0.66 13.70
CA LYS A 123 -0.92 0.70 14.97
C LYS A 123 -2.25 -0.07 14.90
N TYR A 124 -2.83 -0.20 13.71
CA TYR A 124 -4.11 -0.86 13.47
C TYR A 124 -3.96 -2.32 13.03
N LEU A 125 -2.72 -2.83 12.95
CA LEU A 125 -2.46 -4.21 12.59
C LEU A 125 -2.56 -5.11 13.84
N LYS A 126 -3.34 -6.18 13.75
CA LYS A 126 -3.42 -7.18 14.82
C LYS A 126 -2.09 -7.91 14.99
N PRO A 127 -1.75 -8.37 16.20
CA PRO A 127 -0.55 -9.20 16.45
C PRO A 127 -0.50 -10.43 15.52
N GLY A 128 0.67 -10.69 14.95
CA GLY A 128 0.91 -11.83 14.05
C GLY A 128 0.26 -11.74 12.67
N LYS A 129 -0.34 -10.59 12.33
CA LYS A 129 -0.99 -10.38 11.04
C LYS A 129 -0.10 -9.58 10.08
N PRO A 130 -0.25 -9.74 8.74
CA PRO A 130 0.69 -9.17 7.79
C PRO A 130 0.44 -7.70 7.47
N LEU A 131 1.53 -6.94 7.44
CA LEU A 131 1.67 -5.73 6.65
C LEU A 131 2.28 -6.10 5.30
N ILE A 132 1.63 -5.75 4.21
CA ILE A 132 2.17 -5.87 2.86
C ILE A 132 2.59 -4.48 2.39
N TYR A 133 3.88 -4.19 2.51
CA TYR A 133 4.48 -2.94 2.03
C TYR A 133 4.82 -3.07 0.55
N ILE A 134 4.38 -2.13 -0.26
CA ILE A 134 4.57 -2.16 -1.72
C ILE A 134 4.99 -0.78 -2.20
N THR A 135 5.89 -0.74 -3.19
CA THR A 135 6.19 0.46 -3.98
C THR A 135 6.34 0.11 -5.46
N CYS A 136 6.12 1.08 -6.33
CA CYS A 136 6.55 1.03 -7.72
C CYS A 136 7.85 1.82 -7.92
N SER A 137 8.79 1.71 -6.97
CA SER A 137 10.11 2.33 -7.02
C SER A 137 11.20 1.27 -7.22
N VAL A 138 12.30 1.65 -7.89
CA VAL A 138 13.51 0.85 -8.00
C VAL A 138 14.62 1.36 -7.06
N PHE A 139 14.36 2.41 -6.30
CA PHE A 139 15.35 3.00 -5.39
C PHE A 139 15.37 2.31 -4.04
N LYS A 140 16.58 1.94 -3.61
CA LYS A 140 16.83 1.34 -2.30
C LYS A 140 16.25 2.16 -1.14
N ALA A 141 16.38 3.48 -1.20
CA ALA A 141 15.89 4.38 -0.14
C ALA A 141 14.37 4.29 0.09
N GLU A 142 13.59 3.95 -0.94
CA GLU A 142 12.14 3.78 -0.87
C GLU A 142 11.73 2.32 -0.61
N ASN A 143 12.64 1.37 -0.71
CA ASN A 143 12.41 -0.06 -0.59
C ASN A 143 13.13 -0.62 0.64
N GLU A 144 14.37 -1.08 0.47
CA GLU A 144 15.12 -1.77 1.52
C GLU A 144 15.34 -0.90 2.76
N ASP A 145 15.59 0.40 2.59
CA ASP A 145 15.83 1.29 3.72
C ASP A 145 14.53 1.54 4.52
N VAL A 146 13.37 1.60 3.86
CA VAL A 146 12.07 1.67 4.56
C VAL A 146 11.72 0.34 5.21
N VAL A 147 11.98 -0.80 4.57
CA VAL A 147 11.80 -2.13 5.18
C VAL A 147 12.69 -2.27 6.41
N ASN A 148 13.95 -1.84 6.35
CA ASN A 148 14.85 -1.82 7.51
C ASN A 148 14.34 -0.92 8.64
N PHE A 149 13.77 0.24 8.30
CA PHE A 149 13.12 1.11 9.26
C PHE A 149 11.92 0.40 9.95
N ILE A 150 11.08 -0.29 9.18
CA ILE A 150 9.93 -1.04 9.72
C ILE A 150 10.39 -2.14 10.67
N THR A 151 11.46 -2.85 10.34
CA THR A 151 11.99 -3.93 11.18
C THR A 151 12.69 -3.41 12.43
N ASN A 152 13.53 -2.40 12.31
CA ASN A 152 14.40 -1.94 13.39
C ASN A 152 13.70 -0.97 14.35
N GLU A 153 12.84 -0.08 13.82
CA GLU A 153 12.21 0.99 14.59
C GLU A 153 10.76 0.65 15.01
N LEU A 154 10.05 -0.14 14.20
CA LEU A 154 8.65 -0.51 14.50
C LEU A 154 8.52 -1.96 14.98
N GLY A 155 9.61 -2.73 14.99
CA GLY A 155 9.66 -4.07 15.58
C GLY A 155 8.98 -5.17 14.77
N LEU A 156 8.61 -4.92 13.50
CA LEU A 156 8.05 -5.97 12.65
C LEU A 156 9.17 -6.85 12.09
N LYS A 157 8.86 -8.14 11.92
CA LYS A 157 9.75 -9.12 11.32
C LYS A 157 9.48 -9.23 9.82
N LEU A 158 10.51 -9.11 9.00
CA LEU A 158 10.43 -9.38 7.57
C LEU A 158 10.31 -10.90 7.33
N GLU A 159 9.22 -11.33 6.70
CA GLU A 159 9.02 -12.73 6.29
C GLU A 159 9.48 -12.98 4.85
N GLU A 160 9.17 -12.04 3.95
CA GLU A 160 9.46 -12.17 2.52
C GLU A 160 9.61 -10.78 1.89
N GLN A 161 10.55 -10.65 0.95
CA GLN A 161 10.69 -9.47 0.09
C GLN A 161 11.04 -9.92 -1.32
N ALA A 162 10.38 -9.33 -2.31
CA ALA A 162 10.59 -9.64 -3.71
C ALA A 162 10.56 -8.39 -4.60
N VAL A 163 11.41 -8.39 -5.62
CA VAL A 163 11.30 -7.47 -6.76
C VAL A 163 10.48 -8.14 -7.85
N LEU A 164 9.33 -7.54 -8.17
CA LEU A 164 8.46 -8.00 -9.25
C LEU A 164 8.92 -7.30 -10.54
N LYS A 165 9.65 -8.03 -11.39
CA LYS A 165 10.27 -7.52 -12.62
C LYS A 165 9.25 -7.34 -13.72
N GLY A 166 8.43 -6.29 -13.64
CA GLY A 166 7.35 -6.04 -14.58
C GLY A 166 7.79 -5.85 -16.03
N TYR A 167 9.01 -5.37 -16.27
CA TYR A 167 9.54 -5.16 -17.62
C TYR A 167 9.64 -6.46 -18.46
N GLU A 168 9.73 -7.62 -17.83
CA GLU A 168 9.70 -8.94 -18.51
C GLU A 168 8.26 -9.28 -18.99
N HIS A 169 7.24 -8.60 -18.47
CA HIS A 169 5.82 -8.87 -18.70
C HIS A 169 5.03 -7.66 -19.20
N LYS A 170 5.70 -6.63 -19.74
CA LYS A 170 5.08 -5.36 -20.16
C LYS A 170 4.26 -4.70 -19.05
N ALA A 171 4.73 -4.80 -17.82
CA ALA A 171 4.12 -4.25 -16.61
C ALA A 171 5.11 -3.36 -15.85
N ASP A 172 4.63 -2.67 -14.83
CA ASP A 172 5.47 -1.87 -13.96
C ASP A 172 6.34 -2.76 -13.05
N THR A 173 7.57 -2.34 -12.78
CA THR A 173 8.41 -3.00 -11.76
C THR A 173 7.99 -2.52 -10.38
N MET A 174 7.81 -3.45 -9.47
CA MET A 174 7.43 -3.17 -8.09
C MET A 174 8.32 -3.92 -7.10
N VAL A 175 8.38 -3.42 -5.89
CA VAL A 175 8.93 -4.15 -4.74
C VAL A 175 7.78 -4.42 -3.78
N ALA A 176 7.72 -5.63 -3.26
CA ALA A 176 6.76 -6.03 -2.24
C ALA A 176 7.48 -6.71 -1.08
N ALA A 177 7.13 -6.32 0.15
CA ALA A 177 7.63 -6.92 1.38
C ALA A 177 6.46 -7.33 2.28
N ARG A 178 6.52 -8.52 2.84
CA ARG A 178 5.59 -9.04 3.84
C ARG A 178 6.27 -8.98 5.20
N LEU A 179 5.66 -8.24 6.13
CA LEU A 179 6.17 -8.06 7.49
C LEU A 179 5.08 -8.43 8.50
N VAL A 180 5.47 -8.93 9.67
CA VAL A 180 4.56 -9.28 10.77
C VAL A 180 5.08 -8.72 12.09
N PRO A 181 4.19 -8.25 13.00
CA PRO A 181 4.55 -7.89 14.37
C PRO A 181 5.10 -9.06 15.17
#